data_5accef8fbdd8be55e3f80f25f08ba847
#
_entry.id   5accef8fbdd8be55e3f80f25f08ba847
#
_cell.length_a   1.000
_cell.length_b   1.000
_cell.length_c   1.000
_cell.angle_alpha   90.00
_cell.angle_beta   90.00
_cell.angle_gamma   90.00
#
_symmetry.space_group_name_H-M   'P 1'
#
loop_
_entity.id
_entity.type
_entity.pdbx_description
1 polymer ?
#
loop_
_entity_poly.entity_id
_entity_poly.type
_entity_poly.pdbx_seq_one_letter_code
_entity_poly.pdbx_strand_id
1 'polypeptide(L)'
;MNGGAAVVSFRLMNALNAAGEDASMLVVDKQSGSETVVSYADSLRDKSAFLAERLQIFLQNGFSRENLFKVDTADFGRDISAHRLVKEADVIMLNWINQGALSLDCIRKLCETGKPVVWTMHDMWECTGICHHAYGCERYKESCGKCMYLQSSSPGDLSHRSWKKKKELFSMPNLHFVAVSNWLAGKCHESSILAGKNIEVIPNTNAIDEFSAVRKPNGDYGIPDDCKVLVMGAARLDDPIKGFPMLVESLKVLKSNMPHIAEKVHLLLFGGIRNESLLEEIPVSYTYLGKIDSAKVKEVYSHADVVLSSSHYETLPGTLIEGLASGCVAVTYGNGGQADIVEHMATGYIAQYKSAEDFARGIEWAANVDISRDSLHAEMEKRFSAASVVSRYLNYLRSL
;
A
#
# COMPACT_ATOMS: atom_id res chain seq x y z
N MET A 1 2.53 10.66 11.40
CA MET A 1 1.61 9.92 10.53
C MET A 1 1.99 8.44 10.58
N ASN A 2 1.05 7.57 10.88
CA ASN A 2 1.30 6.14 10.98
C ASN A 2 0.57 5.42 9.81
N GLY A 3 1.32 4.67 9.01
CA GLY A 3 0.81 3.88 7.89
C GLY A 3 0.87 4.58 6.52
N GLY A 4 0.90 3.76 5.46
CA GLY A 4 1.08 4.22 4.08
C GLY A 4 -0.08 5.11 3.59
N ALA A 5 -1.33 4.74 3.86
CA ALA A 5 -2.50 5.51 3.43
C ALA A 5 -2.49 6.93 3.99
N ALA A 6 -2.13 7.13 5.27
CA ALA A 6 -2.04 8.45 5.88
C ALA A 6 -0.97 9.34 5.21
N VAL A 7 0.19 8.75 4.88
CA VAL A 7 1.29 9.48 4.22
C VAL A 7 0.89 9.92 2.82
N VAL A 8 0.33 9.03 2.01
CA VAL A 8 -0.03 9.34 0.62
C VAL A 8 -1.22 10.30 0.54
N SER A 9 -2.19 10.20 1.46
CA SER A 9 -3.30 11.15 1.55
C SER A 9 -2.84 12.56 1.91
N PHE A 10 -1.87 12.67 2.83
CA PHE A 10 -1.27 13.95 3.20
C PHE A 10 -0.45 14.55 2.05
N ARG A 11 0.31 13.72 1.33
CA ARG A 11 1.02 14.14 0.11
C ARG A 11 0.06 14.64 -0.95
N LEU A 12 -1.05 13.94 -1.18
CA LEU A 12 -2.08 14.35 -2.14
C LEU A 12 -2.70 15.69 -1.75
N MET A 13 -3.09 15.88 -0.48
CA MET A 13 -3.63 17.16 0.00
C MET A 13 -2.64 18.31 -0.25
N ASN A 14 -1.37 18.14 0.12
CA ASN A 14 -0.36 19.16 -0.11
C ASN A 14 -0.14 19.45 -1.59
N ALA A 15 -0.18 18.43 -2.44
CA ALA A 15 -0.02 18.56 -3.88
C ALA A 15 -1.22 19.28 -4.54
N LEU A 16 -2.43 19.03 -4.06
CA LEU A 16 -3.64 19.77 -4.48
C LEU A 16 -3.51 21.25 -4.09
N ASN A 17 -3.08 21.55 -2.86
CA ASN A 17 -2.86 22.93 -2.41
C ASN A 17 -1.76 23.61 -3.25
N ALA A 18 -0.68 22.93 -3.59
CA ALA A 18 0.38 23.44 -4.46
C ALA A 18 -0.11 23.72 -5.90
N ALA A 19 -1.16 23.00 -6.34
CA ALA A 19 -1.82 23.23 -7.63
C ALA A 19 -2.88 24.34 -7.60
N GLY A 20 -3.07 25.00 -6.45
CA GLY A 20 -4.00 26.13 -6.30
C GLY A 20 -5.41 25.77 -5.82
N GLU A 21 -5.65 24.51 -5.46
CA GLU A 21 -6.91 24.09 -4.83
C GLU A 21 -6.89 24.36 -3.31
N ASP A 22 -8.05 24.47 -2.69
CA ASP A 22 -8.19 24.61 -1.22
C ASP A 22 -8.50 23.22 -0.62
N ALA A 23 -7.47 22.47 -0.27
CA ALA A 23 -7.62 21.13 0.28
C ALA A 23 -7.26 21.12 1.77
N SER A 24 -8.15 20.58 2.59
CA SER A 24 -7.97 20.38 4.04
C SER A 24 -8.22 18.93 4.41
N MET A 25 -7.56 18.43 5.44
CA MET A 25 -7.68 17.04 5.90
C MET A 25 -8.31 16.97 7.30
N LEU A 26 -9.39 16.19 7.43
CA LEU A 26 -9.94 15.80 8.72
C LEU A 26 -9.36 14.46 9.16
N VAL A 27 -8.82 14.41 10.37
CA VAL A 27 -8.18 13.21 10.94
C VAL A 27 -8.68 12.93 12.36
N VAL A 28 -8.60 11.68 12.78
CA VAL A 28 -8.84 11.30 14.19
C VAL A 28 -7.70 11.83 15.05
N ASP A 29 -6.46 11.51 14.71
CA ASP A 29 -5.27 11.88 15.47
C ASP A 29 -4.35 12.77 14.63
N LYS A 30 -4.27 14.06 15.00
CA LYS A 30 -3.39 15.02 14.34
C LYS A 30 -1.97 14.93 14.91
N GLN A 31 -1.05 14.46 14.08
CA GLN A 31 0.38 14.37 14.43
C GLN A 31 1.24 15.36 13.63
N SER A 32 0.66 16.13 12.71
CA SER A 32 1.37 17.13 11.91
C SER A 32 1.20 18.54 12.49
N GLY A 33 2.19 19.41 12.26
CA GLY A 33 2.08 20.85 12.55
C GLY A 33 1.29 21.64 11.50
N SER A 34 0.81 21.00 10.41
CA SER A 34 0.11 21.70 9.34
C SER A 34 -1.24 22.26 9.81
N GLU A 35 -1.55 23.49 9.45
CA GLU A 35 -2.83 24.14 9.73
C GLU A 35 -3.98 23.55 8.88
N THR A 36 -3.67 23.02 7.70
CA THR A 36 -4.64 22.38 6.81
C THR A 36 -5.10 21.01 7.30
N VAL A 37 -4.44 20.45 8.32
CA VAL A 37 -4.84 19.20 8.99
C VAL A 37 -5.58 19.54 10.26
N VAL A 38 -6.83 19.09 10.38
CA VAL A 38 -7.71 19.36 11.53
C VAL A 38 -8.11 18.03 12.17
N SER A 39 -7.93 17.93 13.51
CA SER A 39 -8.50 16.80 14.24
C SER A 39 -9.97 17.08 14.50
N TYR A 40 -10.84 16.09 14.19
CA TYR A 40 -12.23 16.11 14.62
C TYR A 40 -12.44 15.30 15.90
N ALA A 41 -11.36 14.73 16.43
CA ALA A 41 -11.39 13.84 17.57
C ALA A 41 -11.73 14.57 18.87
N ASP A 42 -12.63 13.91 19.64
CA ASP A 42 -12.83 14.16 21.04
C ASP A 42 -12.26 12.93 21.77
N SER A 43 -11.09 13.06 22.36
CA SER A 43 -10.16 11.98 22.73
C SER A 43 -10.75 10.77 23.48
N LEU A 44 -11.92 10.92 24.09
CA LEU A 44 -12.63 9.83 24.81
C LEU A 44 -13.56 9.05 23.88
N ARG A 45 -14.27 9.72 22.95
CA ARG A 45 -15.25 9.05 22.07
C ARG A 45 -14.58 8.26 20.94
N ASP A 46 -13.44 8.71 20.43
CA ASP A 46 -12.78 8.03 19.32
C ASP A 46 -12.10 6.74 19.77
N LYS A 47 -11.53 6.75 20.98
CA LYS A 47 -11.05 5.51 21.61
C LYS A 47 -12.18 4.53 21.85
N SER A 48 -13.39 5.02 22.18
CA SER A 48 -14.55 4.15 22.38
C SER A 48 -15.05 3.50 21.10
N ALA A 49 -15.05 4.20 19.95
CA ALA A 49 -15.43 3.63 18.67
C ALA A 49 -14.47 2.51 18.24
N PHE A 50 -13.16 2.77 18.32
CA PHE A 50 -12.14 1.75 18.06
C PHE A 50 -12.30 0.52 18.96
N LEU A 51 -12.45 0.74 20.28
CA LEU A 51 -12.61 -0.36 21.24
C LEU A 51 -13.91 -1.14 21.01
N ALA A 52 -15.02 -0.44 20.71
CA ALA A 52 -16.31 -1.06 20.42
C ALA A 52 -16.23 -1.96 19.17
N GLU A 53 -15.56 -1.51 18.11
CA GLU A 53 -15.35 -2.33 16.92
C GLU A 53 -14.49 -3.55 17.21
N ARG A 54 -13.36 -3.38 17.91
CA ARG A 54 -12.52 -4.52 18.33
C ARG A 54 -13.26 -5.50 19.22
N LEU A 55 -14.07 -4.99 20.17
CA LEU A 55 -14.90 -5.83 21.02
C LEU A 55 -15.97 -6.58 20.21
N GLN A 56 -16.64 -5.94 19.27
CA GLN A 56 -17.60 -6.58 18.37
C GLN A 56 -16.95 -7.74 17.61
N ILE A 57 -15.78 -7.49 17.00
CA ILE A 57 -15.05 -8.52 16.27
C ILE A 57 -14.63 -9.65 17.20
N PHE A 58 -14.09 -9.34 18.38
CA PHE A 58 -13.69 -10.33 19.39
C PHE A 58 -14.84 -11.24 19.82
N LEU A 59 -15.99 -10.66 20.18
CA LEU A 59 -17.18 -11.42 20.58
C LEU A 59 -17.70 -12.31 19.43
N GLN A 60 -17.70 -11.79 18.22
CA GLN A 60 -18.19 -12.51 17.04
C GLN A 60 -17.15 -13.48 16.44
N ASN A 61 -15.91 -13.39 16.90
CA ASN A 61 -14.84 -14.33 16.57
C ASN A 61 -14.65 -15.40 17.67
N GLY A 62 -15.70 -15.74 18.40
CA GLY A 62 -15.65 -16.77 19.45
C GLY A 62 -14.70 -16.44 20.58
N PHE A 63 -14.59 -15.17 20.97
CA PHE A 63 -13.66 -14.64 21.97
C PHE A 63 -12.18 -14.83 21.60
N SER A 64 -11.88 -15.00 20.32
CA SER A 64 -10.49 -15.10 19.82
C SER A 64 -9.92 -13.73 19.49
N ARG A 65 -8.64 -13.54 19.84
CA ARG A 65 -7.84 -12.38 19.43
C ARG A 65 -7.17 -12.58 18.06
N GLU A 66 -7.27 -13.77 17.51
CA GLU A 66 -6.74 -14.06 16.20
C GLU A 66 -7.43 -13.22 15.13
N ASN A 67 -6.68 -12.72 14.18
CA ASN A 67 -7.14 -11.88 13.06
C ASN A 67 -7.88 -10.57 13.47
N LEU A 68 -7.85 -10.17 14.76
CA LEU A 68 -8.56 -9.01 15.28
C LEU A 68 -8.26 -7.69 14.53
N PHE A 69 -7.08 -7.57 13.93
CA PHE A 69 -6.63 -6.40 13.17
C PHE A 69 -6.52 -6.66 11.67
N LYS A 70 -6.97 -7.82 11.18
CA LYS A 70 -7.01 -8.14 9.75
C LYS A 70 -8.37 -7.83 9.11
N VAL A 71 -9.35 -7.48 9.94
CA VAL A 71 -10.73 -7.22 9.53
C VAL A 71 -11.28 -5.98 10.23
N ASP A 72 -12.13 -5.24 9.52
CA ASP A 72 -12.86 -4.08 10.02
C ASP A 72 -14.29 -4.10 9.50
N THR A 73 -15.25 -3.71 10.36
CA THR A 73 -16.67 -3.70 10.01
C THR A 73 -17.17 -2.33 9.62
N ALA A 74 -16.50 -1.28 10.12
CA ALA A 74 -16.96 0.11 10.08
C ALA A 74 -18.40 0.29 10.61
N ASP A 75 -18.77 -0.49 11.65
CA ASP A 75 -20.04 -0.31 12.34
C ASP A 75 -19.98 0.83 13.37
N PHE A 76 -18.78 1.25 13.74
CA PHE A 76 -18.54 2.33 14.71
C PHE A 76 -17.68 3.41 14.08
N GLY A 77 -17.98 4.66 14.39
CA GLY A 77 -17.26 5.82 13.89
C GLY A 77 -18.00 7.11 14.25
N ARG A 78 -17.41 8.24 13.92
CA ARG A 78 -17.96 9.55 14.24
C ARG A 78 -18.64 10.18 13.03
N ASP A 79 -19.81 10.73 13.27
CA ASP A 79 -20.50 11.57 12.27
C ASP A 79 -19.81 12.94 12.16
N ILE A 80 -19.26 13.21 11.00
CA ILE A 80 -18.60 14.47 10.66
C ILE A 80 -19.40 15.32 9.65
N SER A 81 -20.60 14.90 9.26
CA SER A 81 -21.42 15.57 8.25
C SER A 81 -21.76 17.02 8.61
N ALA A 82 -21.85 17.33 9.92
CA ALA A 82 -22.08 18.68 10.41
C ALA A 82 -20.80 19.53 10.56
N HIS A 83 -19.60 18.96 10.34
CA HIS A 83 -18.35 19.68 10.48
C HIS A 83 -18.22 20.81 9.45
N ARG A 84 -17.65 21.96 9.86
CA ARG A 84 -17.53 23.14 8.99
C ARG A 84 -16.85 22.81 7.65
N LEU A 85 -15.71 22.14 7.66
CA LEU A 85 -14.97 21.77 6.46
C LEU A 85 -15.79 20.87 5.52
N VAL A 86 -16.64 19.97 6.06
CA VAL A 86 -17.55 19.15 5.23
C VAL A 86 -18.65 20.01 4.61
N LYS A 87 -19.19 20.98 5.34
CA LYS A 87 -20.21 21.89 4.82
C LYS A 87 -19.68 22.82 3.73
N GLU A 88 -18.45 23.28 3.87
CA GLU A 88 -17.79 24.20 2.94
C GLU A 88 -17.19 23.52 1.71
N ALA A 89 -16.86 22.23 1.79
CA ALA A 89 -16.24 21.50 0.69
C ALA A 89 -17.16 21.35 -0.53
N ASP A 90 -16.61 21.43 -1.72
CA ASP A 90 -17.28 21.08 -2.98
C ASP A 90 -17.27 19.57 -3.20
N VAL A 91 -16.18 18.90 -2.82
CA VAL A 91 -15.99 17.44 -2.93
C VAL A 91 -15.46 16.90 -1.61
N ILE A 92 -15.95 15.73 -1.20
CA ILE A 92 -15.48 15.00 -0.02
C ILE A 92 -14.64 13.82 -0.48
N MET A 93 -13.35 13.80 -0.12
CA MET A 93 -12.46 12.68 -0.43
C MET A 93 -12.28 11.76 0.78
N LEU A 94 -12.68 10.50 0.65
CA LEU A 94 -12.45 9.47 1.64
C LEU A 94 -11.17 8.70 1.30
N ASN A 95 -10.40 8.44 2.33
CA ASN A 95 -9.24 7.56 2.25
C ASN A 95 -9.45 6.38 3.21
N TRP A 96 -8.45 5.93 3.91
CA TRP A 96 -8.58 4.84 4.85
C TRP A 96 -9.40 5.24 6.09
N ILE A 97 -10.65 4.76 6.21
CA ILE A 97 -11.65 5.21 7.21
C ILE A 97 -11.81 4.22 8.39
N ASN A 98 -11.07 3.16 8.39
CA ASN A 98 -11.22 2.00 9.29
C ASN A 98 -10.79 2.30 10.73
N GLN A 99 -10.87 1.28 11.58
CA GLN A 99 -10.51 1.33 13.01
C GLN A 99 -11.27 2.41 13.80
N GLY A 100 -12.56 2.56 13.52
CA GLY A 100 -13.44 3.45 14.27
C GLY A 100 -13.35 4.93 13.83
N ALA A 101 -12.66 5.27 12.75
CA ALA A 101 -12.62 6.64 12.26
C ALA A 101 -13.99 7.09 11.72
N LEU A 102 -14.55 6.38 10.73
CA LEU A 102 -15.91 6.60 10.25
C LEU A 102 -16.68 5.27 10.20
N SER A 103 -17.97 5.33 10.47
CA SER A 103 -18.87 4.19 10.22
C SER A 103 -19.50 4.28 8.83
N LEU A 104 -20.01 3.14 8.31
CA LEU A 104 -20.79 3.12 7.06
C LEU A 104 -22.00 4.07 7.13
N ASP A 105 -22.64 4.20 8.30
CA ASP A 105 -23.74 5.15 8.50
C ASP A 105 -23.27 6.60 8.45
N CYS A 106 -22.07 6.91 8.95
CA CYS A 106 -21.47 8.24 8.80
C CYS A 106 -21.21 8.57 7.34
N ILE A 107 -20.72 7.60 6.56
CA ILE A 107 -20.48 7.79 5.12
C ILE A 107 -21.81 7.99 4.37
N ARG A 108 -22.88 7.27 4.75
CA ARG A 108 -24.23 7.50 4.22
C ARG A 108 -24.64 8.96 4.41
N LYS A 109 -24.47 9.52 5.60
CA LYS A 109 -24.79 10.93 5.89
C LYS A 109 -23.93 11.91 5.09
N LEU A 110 -22.68 11.59 4.82
CA LEU A 110 -21.84 12.39 3.92
C LEU A 110 -22.43 12.39 2.50
N CYS A 111 -22.85 11.24 1.98
CA CYS A 111 -23.52 11.16 0.69
C CYS A 111 -24.86 11.89 0.67
N GLU A 112 -25.63 11.88 1.77
CA GLU A 112 -26.90 12.60 1.93
C GLU A 112 -26.74 14.13 1.90
N THR A 113 -25.53 14.66 2.02
CA THR A 113 -25.26 16.09 1.78
C THR A 113 -25.45 16.51 0.32
N GLY A 114 -25.56 15.55 -0.60
CA GLY A 114 -25.68 15.78 -2.04
C GLY A 114 -24.35 16.08 -2.75
N LYS A 115 -23.26 16.23 -2.02
CA LYS A 115 -21.93 16.50 -2.57
C LYS A 115 -21.32 15.22 -3.17
N PRO A 116 -20.46 15.32 -4.20
CA PRO A 116 -19.66 14.19 -4.64
C PRO A 116 -18.79 13.66 -3.49
N VAL A 117 -18.83 12.34 -3.24
CA VAL A 117 -17.99 11.64 -2.28
C VAL A 117 -17.09 10.71 -3.07
N VAL A 118 -15.77 10.94 -3.06
CA VAL A 118 -14.78 10.17 -3.79
C VAL A 118 -13.98 9.32 -2.81
N TRP A 119 -14.05 8.01 -2.95
CA TRP A 119 -13.35 7.09 -2.07
C TRP A 119 -12.12 6.50 -2.76
N THR A 120 -10.93 6.92 -2.31
CA THR A 120 -9.66 6.33 -2.74
C THR A 120 -9.38 5.08 -1.93
N MET A 121 -9.36 3.95 -2.63
CA MET A 121 -9.17 2.61 -2.07
C MET A 121 -7.68 2.28 -2.02
N HIS A 122 -7.17 1.98 -0.82
CA HIS A 122 -5.76 1.66 -0.59
C HIS A 122 -5.51 0.17 -0.39
N ASP A 123 -6.55 -0.62 -0.18
CA ASP A 123 -6.52 -2.08 -0.06
C ASP A 123 -7.84 -2.69 -0.57
N MET A 124 -8.11 -3.96 -0.30
CA MET A 124 -9.31 -4.63 -0.78
C MET A 124 -10.53 -4.44 0.13
N TRP A 125 -10.45 -3.64 1.19
CA TRP A 125 -11.53 -3.58 2.16
C TRP A 125 -12.87 -3.14 1.54
N GLU A 126 -12.84 -2.17 0.63
CA GLU A 126 -14.04 -1.67 -0.04
C GLU A 126 -14.69 -2.75 -0.91
N CYS A 127 -13.92 -3.61 -1.55
CA CYS A 127 -14.43 -4.67 -2.41
C CYS A 127 -14.73 -5.99 -1.68
N THR A 128 -14.47 -6.09 -0.37
CA THR A 128 -14.75 -7.26 0.47
C THR A 128 -15.80 -6.96 1.55
N GLY A 129 -16.22 -7.97 2.31
CA GLY A 129 -17.10 -7.76 3.46
C GLY A 129 -16.40 -7.02 4.60
N ILE A 130 -15.26 -7.55 5.08
CA ILE A 130 -14.55 -7.04 6.26
C ILE A 130 -13.02 -7.09 6.16
N CYS A 131 -12.44 -7.79 5.20
CA CYS A 131 -10.99 -8.03 5.18
C CYS A 131 -10.27 -7.04 4.26
N HIS A 132 -9.04 -6.66 4.66
CA HIS A 132 -8.16 -5.79 3.87
C HIS A 132 -7.47 -6.54 2.74
N HIS A 133 -7.28 -7.85 2.89
CA HIS A 133 -6.69 -8.72 1.88
C HIS A 133 -7.44 -10.05 1.80
N ALA A 134 -7.87 -10.42 0.62
CA ALA A 134 -8.63 -11.65 0.39
C ALA A 134 -7.73 -12.89 0.27
N TYR A 135 -6.45 -12.74 -0.02
CA TYR A 135 -5.41 -13.77 -0.26
C TYR A 135 -5.86 -14.90 -1.21
N GLY A 136 -6.65 -15.48 -1.43
CA GLY A 136 -7.16 -16.53 -2.32
C GLY A 136 -8.65 -16.79 -2.09
N CYS A 137 -9.26 -16.00 -1.19
CA CYS A 137 -10.70 -16.07 -0.98
C CYS A 137 -11.42 -15.36 -2.14
N GLU A 138 -12.32 -16.03 -2.81
CA GLU A 138 -13.10 -15.49 -3.92
C GLU A 138 -14.56 -15.13 -3.55
N ARG A 139 -14.93 -15.27 -2.27
CA ARG A 139 -16.34 -15.07 -1.85
C ARG A 139 -16.84 -13.65 -2.06
N TYR A 140 -15.96 -12.66 -2.08
CA TYR A 140 -16.32 -11.27 -2.37
C TYR A 140 -16.89 -11.06 -3.79
N LYS A 141 -16.64 -12.01 -4.70
CA LYS A 141 -17.17 -11.96 -6.06
C LYS A 141 -18.70 -12.19 -6.10
N GLU A 142 -19.23 -12.95 -5.15
CA GLU A 142 -20.66 -13.27 -5.05
C GLU A 142 -21.30 -12.59 -3.82
N SER A 143 -21.03 -13.15 -2.64
CA SER A 143 -21.40 -12.58 -1.34
C SER A 143 -20.44 -13.10 -0.27
N CYS A 144 -19.90 -12.21 0.56
CA CYS A 144 -19.12 -12.64 1.70
C CYS A 144 -19.97 -13.46 2.68
N GLY A 145 -19.33 -14.30 3.48
CA GLY A 145 -19.88 -15.25 4.45
C GLY A 145 -18.94 -16.43 4.59
N LYS A 146 -19.06 -17.24 5.63
CA LYS A 146 -18.12 -18.31 5.99
C LYS A 146 -16.66 -17.81 5.92
N CYS A 147 -16.41 -16.66 6.56
CA CYS A 147 -15.16 -15.93 6.45
C CYS A 147 -13.99 -16.71 7.09
N MET A 148 -12.89 -16.85 6.36
CA MET A 148 -11.69 -17.54 6.85
C MET A 148 -11.02 -16.84 8.04
N TYR A 149 -11.31 -15.57 8.26
CA TYR A 149 -10.79 -14.81 9.40
C TYR A 149 -11.64 -14.91 10.65
N LEU A 150 -12.84 -15.53 10.58
CA LEU A 150 -13.77 -15.67 11.68
C LEU A 150 -13.91 -17.12 12.09
N GLN A 151 -13.81 -17.40 13.39
CA GLN A 151 -14.07 -18.76 13.92
C GLN A 151 -15.55 -19.15 13.79
N SER A 152 -16.48 -18.19 13.89
CA SER A 152 -17.91 -18.38 13.70
C SER A 152 -18.33 -18.52 12.22
N SER A 153 -17.47 -19.03 11.38
CA SER A 153 -17.61 -19.17 9.92
C SER A 153 -18.99 -19.73 9.50
N SER A 154 -19.98 -18.87 9.36
CA SER A 154 -21.35 -19.20 8.92
C SER A 154 -21.77 -18.40 7.70
N PRO A 155 -22.79 -18.81 6.93
CA PRO A 155 -23.25 -18.06 5.76
C PRO A 155 -23.68 -16.62 6.07
N GLY A 156 -24.22 -16.37 7.28
CA GLY A 156 -24.70 -15.07 7.76
C GLY A 156 -23.76 -14.43 8.79
N ASP A 157 -22.47 -14.75 8.76
CA ASP A 157 -21.48 -14.21 9.70
C ASP A 157 -21.27 -12.68 9.54
N LEU A 158 -20.37 -12.14 10.33
CA LEU A 158 -20.06 -10.71 10.33
C LEU A 158 -19.66 -10.19 8.94
N SER A 159 -18.94 -11.01 8.16
CA SER A 159 -18.51 -10.62 6.83
C SER A 159 -19.69 -10.48 5.86
N HIS A 160 -20.69 -11.34 5.95
CA HIS A 160 -21.90 -11.23 5.15
C HIS A 160 -22.73 -10.00 5.52
N ARG A 161 -22.85 -9.73 6.80
CA ARG A 161 -23.62 -8.55 7.29
C ARG A 161 -22.99 -7.24 6.84
N SER A 162 -21.68 -7.11 6.95
CA SER A 162 -20.95 -5.93 6.44
C SER A 162 -21.02 -5.83 4.92
N TRP A 163 -20.88 -6.96 4.21
CA TRP A 163 -21.06 -7.02 2.75
C TRP A 163 -22.42 -6.47 2.32
N LYS A 164 -23.52 -6.86 3.02
CA LYS A 164 -24.86 -6.37 2.73
C LYS A 164 -25.00 -4.86 2.96
N LYS A 165 -24.47 -4.34 4.07
CA LYS A 165 -24.47 -2.91 4.39
C LYS A 165 -23.69 -2.10 3.35
N LYS A 166 -22.51 -2.57 2.95
CA LYS A 166 -21.69 -1.93 1.92
C LYS A 166 -22.40 -1.91 0.57
N LYS A 167 -22.99 -3.05 0.17
CA LYS A 167 -23.72 -3.14 -1.11
C LYS A 167 -24.87 -2.13 -1.19
N GLU A 168 -25.59 -1.92 -0.08
CA GLU A 168 -26.63 -0.92 0.02
C GLU A 168 -26.08 0.51 -0.04
N LEU A 169 -25.04 0.83 0.77
CA LEU A 169 -24.41 2.14 0.78
C LEU A 169 -23.80 2.49 -0.57
N PHE A 170 -23.11 1.53 -1.20
CA PHE A 170 -22.37 1.78 -2.44
C PHE A 170 -23.31 1.95 -3.65
N SER A 171 -24.63 1.71 -3.51
CA SER A 171 -25.59 2.05 -4.53
C SER A 171 -25.86 3.56 -4.66
N MET A 172 -25.43 4.37 -3.69
CA MET A 172 -25.63 5.83 -3.73
C MET A 172 -24.96 6.45 -4.97
N PRO A 173 -25.70 7.34 -5.69
CA PRO A 173 -25.25 7.82 -7.01
C PRO A 173 -24.05 8.76 -6.95
N ASN A 174 -23.89 9.51 -5.86
CA ASN A 174 -22.81 10.47 -5.63
C ASN A 174 -21.61 9.88 -4.88
N LEU A 175 -21.57 8.55 -4.70
CA LEU A 175 -20.42 7.84 -4.16
C LEU A 175 -19.60 7.24 -5.31
N HIS A 176 -18.38 7.73 -5.45
CA HIS A 176 -17.44 7.42 -6.52
C HIS A 176 -16.22 6.73 -5.97
N PHE A 177 -15.53 5.91 -6.78
CA PHE A 177 -14.41 5.10 -6.33
C PHE A 177 -13.17 5.32 -7.19
N VAL A 178 -12.01 5.44 -6.52
CA VAL A 178 -10.70 5.49 -7.14
C VAL A 178 -9.86 4.32 -6.61
N ALA A 179 -9.33 3.50 -7.50
CA ALA A 179 -8.35 2.47 -7.17
C ALA A 179 -6.94 2.98 -7.42
N VAL A 180 -6.01 2.70 -6.52
CA VAL A 180 -4.62 3.17 -6.65
C VAL A 180 -3.79 2.35 -7.63
N SER A 181 -4.33 1.25 -8.18
CA SER A 181 -3.69 0.38 -9.17
C SER A 181 -4.71 -0.32 -10.05
N ASN A 182 -4.31 -0.73 -11.27
CA ASN A 182 -5.15 -1.55 -12.14
C ASN A 182 -5.46 -2.91 -11.51
N TRP A 183 -4.49 -3.47 -10.77
CA TRP A 183 -4.71 -4.70 -10.01
C TRP A 183 -5.87 -4.55 -9.02
N LEU A 184 -5.90 -3.47 -8.23
CA LEU A 184 -7.00 -3.22 -7.28
C LEU A 184 -8.32 -2.95 -8.00
N ALA A 185 -8.30 -2.17 -9.08
CA ALA A 185 -9.48 -1.93 -9.90
C ALA A 185 -10.04 -3.25 -10.46
N GLY A 186 -9.18 -4.16 -10.93
CA GLY A 186 -9.57 -5.51 -11.35
C GLY A 186 -10.26 -6.28 -10.22
N LYS A 187 -9.74 -6.22 -8.99
CA LYS A 187 -10.38 -6.84 -7.81
C LYS A 187 -11.73 -6.20 -7.48
N CYS A 188 -11.84 -4.88 -7.65
CA CYS A 188 -13.10 -4.16 -7.46
C CYS A 188 -14.13 -4.53 -8.53
N HIS A 189 -13.74 -4.67 -9.78
CA HIS A 189 -14.64 -5.12 -10.86
C HIS A 189 -15.15 -6.55 -10.67
N GLU A 190 -14.34 -7.43 -10.07
CA GLU A 190 -14.75 -8.78 -9.70
C GLU A 190 -15.75 -8.79 -8.51
N SER A 191 -15.81 -7.70 -7.73
CA SER A 191 -16.59 -7.65 -6.50
C SER A 191 -18.08 -7.38 -6.76
N SER A 192 -18.94 -8.19 -6.15
CA SER A 192 -20.39 -7.99 -6.20
C SER A 192 -20.88 -6.75 -5.41
N ILE A 193 -20.07 -6.21 -4.50
CA ILE A 193 -20.36 -4.95 -3.79
C ILE A 193 -20.28 -3.76 -4.75
N LEU A 194 -19.28 -3.76 -5.63
CA LEU A 194 -18.97 -2.69 -6.55
C LEU A 194 -19.50 -2.93 -7.98
N ALA A 195 -20.33 -3.96 -8.14
CA ALA A 195 -20.92 -4.29 -9.44
C ALA A 195 -21.64 -3.09 -10.05
N GLY A 196 -21.28 -2.74 -11.28
CA GLY A 196 -21.88 -1.61 -12.02
C GLY A 196 -21.34 -0.22 -11.63
N LYS A 197 -20.39 -0.13 -10.69
CA LYS A 197 -19.69 1.12 -10.39
C LYS A 197 -18.52 1.33 -11.36
N ASN A 198 -18.37 2.57 -11.80
CA ASN A 198 -17.15 2.99 -12.48
C ASN A 198 -16.03 3.12 -11.44
N ILE A 199 -14.89 2.50 -11.71
CA ILE A 199 -13.69 2.56 -10.86
C ILE A 199 -12.61 3.31 -11.64
N GLU A 200 -12.33 4.53 -11.22
CA GLU A 200 -11.23 5.30 -11.79
C GLU A 200 -9.90 4.77 -11.24
N VAL A 201 -8.85 4.74 -12.05
CA VAL A 201 -7.52 4.31 -11.60
C VAL A 201 -6.60 5.52 -11.53
N ILE A 202 -6.28 5.97 -10.30
CA ILE A 202 -5.34 7.07 -10.07
C ILE A 202 -4.35 6.60 -8.99
N PRO A 203 -3.04 6.49 -9.30
CA PRO A 203 -2.07 6.01 -8.34
C PRO A 203 -1.86 6.99 -7.18
N ASN A 204 -1.22 6.50 -6.12
CA ASN A 204 -0.77 7.36 -5.03
C ASN A 204 0.31 8.34 -5.48
N THR A 205 0.29 9.54 -4.92
CA THR A 205 1.37 10.52 -5.07
C THR A 205 2.64 10.01 -4.38
N ASN A 206 3.77 10.11 -5.07
CA ASN A 206 5.08 9.84 -4.51
C ASN A 206 5.98 11.08 -4.66
N ALA A 207 6.87 11.27 -3.71
CA ALA A 207 7.83 12.38 -3.72
C ALA A 207 9.04 12.00 -4.59
N ILE A 208 8.81 11.83 -5.89
CA ILE A 208 9.84 11.37 -6.85
C ILE A 208 11.04 12.33 -6.88
N ASP A 209 10.77 13.63 -6.80
CA ASP A 209 11.74 14.70 -6.75
C ASP A 209 12.70 14.64 -5.54
N GLU A 210 12.36 13.87 -4.52
CA GLU A 210 13.23 13.64 -3.37
C GLU A 210 14.25 12.52 -3.61
N PHE A 211 14.13 11.74 -4.69
CA PHE A 211 15.03 10.64 -5.04
C PHE A 211 15.91 11.03 -6.21
N SER A 212 17.15 10.55 -6.22
CA SER A 212 18.15 10.88 -7.24
C SER A 212 18.59 9.63 -7.98
N ALA A 213 18.62 9.71 -9.30
CA ALA A 213 19.18 8.67 -10.15
C ALA A 213 20.72 8.57 -10.06
N VAL A 214 21.38 9.54 -9.42
CA VAL A 214 22.83 9.54 -9.26
C VAL A 214 23.26 8.42 -8.32
N ARG A 215 24.07 7.48 -8.85
CA ARG A 215 24.63 6.35 -8.10
C ARG A 215 25.75 6.83 -7.19
N LYS A 216 25.69 6.49 -5.90
CA LYS A 216 26.78 6.74 -4.96
C LYS A 216 27.74 5.53 -4.85
N PRO A 217 29.01 5.77 -4.50
CA PRO A 217 30.00 4.70 -4.32
C PRO A 217 29.61 3.72 -3.20
N ASN A 218 30.07 2.48 -3.31
CA ASN A 218 29.81 1.42 -2.32
C ASN A 218 30.56 1.60 -0.99
N GLY A 219 31.63 2.40 -0.98
CA GLY A 219 32.55 2.55 0.14
C GLY A 219 31.90 3.01 1.45
N ASP A 220 30.79 3.76 1.40
CA ASP A 220 30.07 4.23 2.58
C ASP A 220 29.52 3.08 3.46
N TYR A 221 29.34 1.89 2.87
CA TYR A 221 28.88 0.66 3.54
C TYR A 221 29.96 -0.41 3.63
N GLY A 222 31.21 -0.12 3.24
CA GLY A 222 32.30 -1.11 3.20
C GLY A 222 32.05 -2.22 2.17
N ILE A 223 31.21 -1.98 1.17
CA ILE A 223 30.89 -2.94 0.10
C ILE A 223 31.93 -2.81 -0.99
N PRO A 224 32.49 -3.91 -1.54
CA PRO A 224 33.43 -3.86 -2.67
C PRO A 224 32.79 -3.18 -3.90
N ASP A 225 33.58 -2.40 -4.62
CA ASP A 225 33.09 -1.60 -5.78
C ASP A 225 32.61 -2.48 -6.95
N ASP A 226 33.09 -3.72 -7.04
CA ASP A 226 32.66 -4.69 -8.06
C ASP A 226 31.39 -5.45 -7.68
N CYS A 227 30.85 -5.23 -6.48
CA CYS A 227 29.59 -5.80 -6.04
C CYS A 227 28.39 -4.98 -6.52
N LYS A 228 27.35 -5.67 -6.98
CA LYS A 228 26.02 -5.09 -7.19
C LYS A 228 25.26 -5.04 -5.86
N VAL A 229 24.70 -3.89 -5.56
CA VAL A 229 23.95 -3.68 -4.34
C VAL A 229 22.46 -3.94 -4.57
N LEU A 230 21.96 -4.98 -3.91
CA LEU A 230 20.54 -5.29 -3.84
C LEU A 230 19.94 -4.58 -2.63
N VAL A 231 18.72 -4.08 -2.71
CA VAL A 231 18.06 -3.48 -1.55
C VAL A 231 16.65 -4.03 -1.35
N MET A 232 16.31 -4.37 -0.11
CA MET A 232 14.93 -4.64 0.31
C MET A 232 14.60 -3.82 1.56
N GLY A 233 13.49 -3.09 1.51
CA GLY A 233 12.99 -2.29 2.62
C GLY A 233 11.52 -2.58 2.93
N ALA A 234 11.17 -2.55 4.22
CA ALA A 234 9.78 -2.63 4.68
C ALA A 234 9.63 -1.98 6.06
N ALA A 235 8.40 -1.58 6.43
CA ALA A 235 8.14 -1.15 7.79
C ALA A 235 8.47 -2.26 8.81
N ARG A 236 8.21 -3.53 8.43
CA ARG A 236 8.59 -4.74 9.14
C ARG A 236 8.93 -5.84 8.15
N LEU A 237 10.19 -6.27 8.13
CA LEU A 237 10.72 -7.27 7.19
C LEU A 237 10.08 -8.65 7.40
N ASP A 238 9.90 -9.06 8.65
CA ASP A 238 9.31 -10.35 9.05
C ASP A 238 7.77 -10.34 9.06
N ASP A 239 7.13 -9.33 8.47
CA ASP A 239 5.70 -9.40 8.20
C ASP A 239 5.45 -10.47 7.13
N PRO A 240 4.59 -11.48 7.40
CA PRO A 240 4.35 -12.55 6.45
C PRO A 240 3.98 -12.08 5.04
N ILE A 241 3.29 -10.93 4.93
CA ILE A 241 2.90 -10.36 3.64
C ILE A 241 4.12 -9.94 2.78
N LYS A 242 5.23 -9.59 3.42
CA LYS A 242 6.47 -9.13 2.75
C LYS A 242 7.30 -10.26 2.13
N GLY A 243 6.98 -11.52 2.48
CA GLY A 243 7.59 -12.68 1.85
C GLY A 243 9.09 -12.81 2.06
N PHE A 244 9.63 -12.34 3.19
CA PHE A 244 11.06 -12.41 3.48
C PHE A 244 11.63 -13.85 3.37
N PRO A 245 10.93 -14.90 3.86
CA PRO A 245 11.39 -16.27 3.64
C PRO A 245 11.52 -16.68 2.16
N MET A 246 10.64 -16.12 1.29
CA MET A 246 10.74 -16.38 -0.16
C MET A 246 11.97 -15.70 -0.78
N LEU A 247 12.33 -14.49 -0.31
CA LEU A 247 13.59 -13.85 -0.70
C LEU A 247 14.78 -14.71 -0.30
N VAL A 248 14.83 -15.15 0.96
CA VAL A 248 15.93 -16.01 1.46
C VAL A 248 16.06 -17.29 0.63
N GLU A 249 14.94 -17.94 0.31
CA GLU A 249 14.96 -19.14 -0.54
C GLU A 249 15.46 -18.81 -1.96
N SER A 250 15.04 -17.69 -2.54
CA SER A 250 15.55 -17.26 -3.85
C SER A 250 17.05 -16.97 -3.84
N LEU A 251 17.57 -16.41 -2.74
CA LEU A 251 19.00 -16.18 -2.58
C LEU A 251 19.77 -17.51 -2.37
N LYS A 252 19.18 -18.51 -1.71
CA LYS A 252 19.76 -19.87 -1.63
C LYS A 252 19.86 -20.51 -3.02
N VAL A 253 18.81 -20.38 -3.83
CA VAL A 253 18.83 -20.83 -5.24
C VAL A 253 19.88 -20.07 -6.05
N LEU A 254 19.97 -18.75 -5.91
CA LEU A 254 20.99 -17.93 -6.56
C LEU A 254 22.40 -18.43 -6.22
N LYS A 255 22.68 -18.66 -4.94
CA LYS A 255 24.00 -19.15 -4.47
C LYS A 255 24.32 -20.54 -5.01
N SER A 256 23.33 -21.44 -5.06
CA SER A 256 23.52 -22.81 -5.55
C SER A 256 23.72 -22.88 -7.06
N ASN A 257 22.91 -22.14 -7.83
CA ASN A 257 22.84 -22.30 -9.28
C ASN A 257 23.68 -21.25 -10.03
N MET A 258 23.94 -20.09 -9.43
CA MET A 258 24.65 -18.94 -10.00
C MET A 258 25.68 -18.37 -9.01
N PRO A 259 26.64 -19.18 -8.51
CA PRO A 259 27.55 -18.76 -7.45
C PRO A 259 28.37 -17.53 -7.83
N HIS A 260 28.73 -17.38 -9.11
CA HIS A 260 29.47 -16.22 -9.64
C HIS A 260 28.69 -14.90 -9.52
N ILE A 261 27.36 -14.93 -9.52
CA ILE A 261 26.49 -13.78 -9.22
C ILE A 261 26.37 -13.59 -7.71
N ALA A 262 26.12 -14.67 -6.98
CA ALA A 262 25.94 -14.63 -5.52
C ALA A 262 27.15 -14.05 -4.78
N GLU A 263 28.38 -14.28 -5.28
CA GLU A 263 29.62 -13.72 -4.75
C GLU A 263 29.80 -12.22 -5.05
N LYS A 264 29.08 -11.69 -6.06
CA LYS A 264 29.16 -10.29 -6.51
C LYS A 264 27.94 -9.47 -6.17
N VAL A 265 27.10 -9.94 -5.28
CA VAL A 265 25.96 -9.18 -4.77
C VAL A 265 26.12 -8.93 -3.26
N HIS A 266 25.63 -7.77 -2.83
CA HIS A 266 25.51 -7.43 -1.42
C HIS A 266 24.09 -6.92 -1.14
N LEU A 267 23.42 -7.48 -0.13
CA LEU A 267 22.04 -7.15 0.21
C LEU A 267 21.98 -6.11 1.33
N LEU A 268 21.47 -4.91 1.03
CA LEU A 268 21.11 -3.93 2.03
C LEU A 268 19.65 -4.16 2.48
N LEU A 269 19.45 -4.26 3.79
CA LEU A 269 18.15 -4.47 4.40
C LEU A 269 17.82 -3.31 5.35
N PHE A 270 16.60 -2.77 5.26
CA PHE A 270 16.12 -1.81 6.24
C PHE A 270 14.67 -2.07 6.64
N GLY A 271 14.35 -1.70 7.87
CA GLY A 271 13.03 -1.90 8.47
C GLY A 271 13.09 -2.63 9.80
N GLY A 272 11.97 -2.72 10.50
CA GLY A 272 11.90 -3.51 11.73
C GLY A 272 11.92 -5.00 11.46
N ILE A 273 12.46 -5.76 12.40
CA ILE A 273 12.35 -7.22 12.44
C ILE A 273 12.10 -7.65 13.88
N ARG A 274 11.24 -8.63 14.12
CA ARG A 274 10.99 -9.21 15.45
C ARG A 274 11.78 -10.49 15.66
N ASN A 275 11.92 -11.27 14.60
CA ASN A 275 12.67 -12.52 14.60
C ASN A 275 14.00 -12.33 13.85
N GLU A 276 15.04 -11.93 14.56
CA GLU A 276 16.36 -11.68 13.97
C GLU A 276 17.06 -12.95 13.47
N SER A 277 16.66 -14.15 13.92
CA SER A 277 17.22 -15.40 13.41
C SER A 277 17.00 -15.61 11.90
N LEU A 278 16.01 -14.92 11.31
CA LEU A 278 15.80 -14.94 9.87
C LEU A 278 16.96 -14.32 9.08
N LEU A 279 17.73 -13.42 9.69
CA LEU A 279 18.91 -12.81 9.06
C LEU A 279 20.06 -13.81 8.93
N GLU A 280 20.18 -14.75 9.86
CA GLU A 280 21.22 -15.80 9.85
C GLU A 280 21.04 -16.79 8.68
N GLU A 281 19.83 -16.84 8.11
CA GLU A 281 19.53 -17.70 6.96
C GLU A 281 19.97 -17.10 5.61
N ILE A 282 20.35 -15.82 5.56
CA ILE A 282 20.74 -15.14 4.32
C ILE A 282 22.06 -15.70 3.81
N PRO A 283 22.09 -16.27 2.60
CA PRO A 283 23.26 -17.01 2.12
C PRO A 283 24.30 -16.15 1.38
N VAL A 284 24.02 -14.86 1.18
CA VAL A 284 24.89 -13.87 0.51
C VAL A 284 25.39 -12.82 1.50
N SER A 285 26.35 -12.00 1.09
CA SER A 285 26.79 -10.86 1.91
C SER A 285 25.64 -9.87 2.12
N TYR A 286 25.46 -9.38 3.35
CA TYR A 286 24.39 -8.42 3.64
C TYR A 286 24.76 -7.43 4.75
N THR A 287 24.05 -6.31 4.77
CA THR A 287 24.05 -5.32 5.85
C THR A 287 22.61 -5.03 6.27
N TYR A 288 22.32 -5.20 7.56
CA TYR A 288 21.03 -4.84 8.15
C TYR A 288 21.12 -3.50 8.88
N LEU A 289 20.32 -2.51 8.44
CA LEU A 289 20.35 -1.14 8.93
C LEU A 289 19.31 -0.86 10.01
N GLY A 290 18.45 -1.83 10.32
CA GLY A 290 17.34 -1.61 11.25
C GLY A 290 16.29 -0.65 10.71
N LYS A 291 15.56 0.00 11.61
CA LYS A 291 14.63 1.07 11.24
C LYS A 291 15.40 2.35 10.97
N ILE A 292 15.18 2.92 9.81
CA ILE A 292 15.83 4.17 9.37
C ILE A 292 14.76 5.22 9.05
N ASP A 293 15.14 6.49 9.05
CA ASP A 293 14.29 7.60 8.67
C ASP A 293 14.24 7.80 7.14
N SER A 294 13.37 8.71 6.69
CA SER A 294 13.18 8.97 5.26
C SER A 294 14.43 9.53 4.56
N ALA A 295 15.27 10.28 5.26
CA ALA A 295 16.51 10.81 4.69
C ALA A 295 17.50 9.67 4.42
N LYS A 296 17.64 8.75 5.37
CA LYS A 296 18.50 7.57 5.23
C LYS A 296 17.96 6.58 4.20
N VAL A 297 16.62 6.45 4.04
CA VAL A 297 16.02 5.63 2.97
C VAL A 297 16.47 6.09 1.60
N LYS A 298 16.42 7.40 1.32
CA LYS A 298 16.89 7.98 0.05
C LYS A 298 18.38 7.73 -0.19
N GLU A 299 19.18 7.87 0.86
CA GLU A 299 20.60 7.55 0.81
C GLU A 299 20.84 6.09 0.45
N VAL A 300 20.16 5.15 1.13
CA VAL A 300 20.28 3.71 0.86
C VAL A 300 19.95 3.39 -0.59
N TYR A 301 18.85 3.91 -1.13
CA TYR A 301 18.50 3.69 -2.53
C TYR A 301 19.53 4.28 -3.50
N SER A 302 20.20 5.40 -3.15
CA SER A 302 21.22 5.99 -4.01
C SER A 302 22.47 5.10 -4.14
N HIS A 303 22.70 4.18 -3.19
CA HIS A 303 23.78 3.18 -3.26
C HIS A 303 23.33 1.87 -3.93
N ALA A 304 22.04 1.65 -4.16
CA ALA A 304 21.52 0.41 -4.68
C ALA A 304 21.53 0.37 -6.23
N ASP A 305 21.70 -0.83 -6.77
CA ASP A 305 21.56 -1.14 -8.19
C ASP A 305 20.22 -1.83 -8.47
N VAL A 306 19.73 -2.64 -7.54
CA VAL A 306 18.52 -3.46 -7.71
C VAL A 306 17.63 -3.31 -6.48
N VAL A 307 16.35 -3.00 -6.69
CA VAL A 307 15.34 -3.04 -5.64
C VAL A 307 14.55 -4.34 -5.70
N LEU A 308 14.45 -5.02 -4.54
CA LEU A 308 13.77 -6.31 -4.41
C LEU A 308 12.44 -6.18 -3.67
N SER A 309 11.40 -6.83 -4.18
CA SER A 309 10.13 -7.00 -3.48
C SER A 309 9.63 -8.43 -3.62
N SER A 310 9.77 -9.20 -2.56
CA SER A 310 9.26 -10.58 -2.47
C SER A 310 7.85 -10.67 -1.89
N SER A 311 7.15 -9.54 -1.78
CA SER A 311 5.83 -9.46 -1.15
C SER A 311 4.80 -10.36 -1.81
N HIS A 312 4.03 -11.05 -0.96
CA HIS A 312 2.89 -11.86 -1.40
C HIS A 312 1.73 -11.03 -1.93
N TYR A 313 1.56 -9.84 -1.37
CA TYR A 313 0.43 -8.97 -1.65
C TYR A 313 0.83 -7.51 -1.49
N GLU A 314 0.61 -6.72 -2.52
CA GLU A 314 0.80 -5.26 -2.49
C GLU A 314 -0.24 -4.61 -3.39
N THR A 315 -0.82 -3.52 -2.93
CA THR A 315 -1.76 -2.77 -3.75
C THR A 315 -1.05 -1.82 -4.71
N LEU A 316 -0.08 -1.07 -4.18
CA LEU A 316 0.85 -0.24 -4.95
C LEU A 316 2.09 0.04 -4.08
N PRO A 317 3.15 -0.81 -4.16
CA PRO A 317 4.28 -0.73 -3.24
C PRO A 317 5.16 0.50 -3.50
N GLY A 318 5.15 1.45 -2.56
CA GLY A 318 5.99 2.65 -2.64
C GLY A 318 7.49 2.34 -2.73
N THR A 319 7.95 1.26 -2.09
CA THR A 319 9.36 0.85 -2.11
C THR A 319 9.88 0.54 -3.52
N LEU A 320 9.05 -0.04 -4.40
CA LEU A 320 9.42 -0.24 -5.80
C LEU A 320 9.48 1.08 -6.56
N ILE A 321 8.51 1.97 -6.33
CA ILE A 321 8.49 3.31 -6.96
C ILE A 321 9.73 4.11 -6.52
N GLU A 322 10.05 4.11 -5.22
CA GLU A 322 11.20 4.80 -4.63
C GLU A 322 12.54 4.24 -5.17
N GLY A 323 12.65 2.90 -5.25
CA GLY A 323 13.82 2.25 -5.83
C GLY A 323 14.02 2.59 -7.31
N LEU A 324 12.98 2.48 -8.13
CA LEU A 324 13.01 2.85 -9.55
C LEU A 324 13.29 4.34 -9.75
N ALA A 325 12.70 5.22 -8.93
CA ALA A 325 12.97 6.65 -8.92
C ALA A 325 14.42 6.97 -8.54
N SER A 326 15.08 6.09 -7.79
CA SER A 326 16.52 6.18 -7.52
C SER A 326 17.38 5.53 -8.60
N GLY A 327 16.78 5.05 -9.69
CA GLY A 327 17.47 4.40 -10.81
C GLY A 327 17.85 2.94 -10.55
N CYS A 328 17.24 2.28 -9.53
CA CYS A 328 17.42 0.84 -9.31
C CYS A 328 16.54 0.04 -10.26
N VAL A 329 17.08 -1.04 -10.84
CA VAL A 329 16.28 -2.03 -11.57
C VAL A 329 15.44 -2.83 -10.58
N ALA A 330 14.18 -3.12 -10.87
CA ALA A 330 13.30 -3.82 -9.94
C ALA A 330 13.30 -5.35 -10.15
N VAL A 331 13.22 -6.13 -9.08
CA VAL A 331 12.87 -7.56 -9.14
C VAL A 331 11.72 -7.82 -8.17
N THR A 332 10.62 -8.37 -8.68
CA THR A 332 9.39 -8.55 -7.89
C THR A 332 8.59 -9.75 -8.39
N TYR A 333 7.64 -10.22 -7.57
CA TYR A 333 6.59 -11.12 -8.03
C TYR A 333 5.42 -10.36 -8.66
N GLY A 334 4.74 -10.97 -9.63
CA GLY A 334 3.59 -10.37 -10.34
C GLY A 334 2.24 -10.58 -9.66
N ASN A 335 2.19 -10.72 -8.33
CA ASN A 335 0.95 -11.05 -7.61
C ASN A 335 0.38 -9.84 -6.85
N GLY A 336 0.07 -8.78 -7.55
CA GLY A 336 -0.46 -7.54 -6.97
C GLY A 336 -0.20 -6.34 -7.86
N GLY A 337 -0.29 -5.15 -7.29
CA GLY A 337 0.00 -3.88 -7.97
C GLY A 337 1.48 -3.66 -8.30
N GLN A 338 2.36 -4.61 -7.99
CA GLN A 338 3.76 -4.57 -8.44
C GLN A 338 3.85 -4.53 -9.97
N ALA A 339 3.00 -5.31 -10.66
CA ALA A 339 2.92 -5.33 -12.11
C ALA A 339 2.38 -4.02 -12.71
N ASP A 340 1.74 -3.18 -11.91
CA ASP A 340 1.36 -1.82 -12.32
C ASP A 340 2.53 -0.82 -12.28
N ILE A 341 3.63 -1.17 -11.63
CA ILE A 341 4.82 -0.33 -11.50
C ILE A 341 5.91 -0.79 -12.45
N VAL A 342 6.20 -2.09 -12.43
CA VAL A 342 7.31 -2.71 -13.14
C VAL A 342 6.86 -3.21 -14.51
N GLU A 343 7.56 -2.83 -15.56
CA GLU A 343 7.43 -3.38 -16.89
C GLU A 343 8.48 -4.47 -17.07
N HIS A 344 8.00 -5.73 -17.29
CA HIS A 344 8.88 -6.89 -17.36
C HIS A 344 9.92 -6.77 -18.47
N MET A 345 11.20 -6.99 -18.13
CA MET A 345 12.37 -6.86 -19.01
C MET A 345 12.66 -5.44 -19.53
N ALA A 346 11.89 -4.43 -19.12
CA ALA A 346 12.11 -3.03 -19.49
C ALA A 346 12.54 -2.16 -18.30
N THR A 347 11.79 -2.18 -17.18
CA THR A 347 12.16 -1.46 -15.96
C THR A 347 12.53 -2.40 -14.82
N GLY A 348 12.30 -3.70 -14.99
CA GLY A 348 12.59 -4.71 -13.98
C GLY A 348 12.18 -6.10 -14.42
N TYR A 349 12.32 -7.06 -13.52
CA TYR A 349 11.95 -8.45 -13.75
C TYR A 349 10.74 -8.83 -12.88
N ILE A 350 9.67 -9.26 -13.51
CA ILE A 350 8.49 -9.80 -12.83
C ILE A 350 8.62 -11.31 -12.82
N ALA A 351 8.95 -11.88 -11.68
CA ALA A 351 9.08 -13.31 -11.48
C ALA A 351 7.72 -13.98 -11.30
N GLN A 352 7.64 -15.25 -11.68
CA GLN A 352 6.48 -16.08 -11.41
C GLN A 352 6.26 -16.20 -9.90
N TYR A 353 5.04 -15.90 -9.46
CA TYR A 353 4.68 -15.91 -8.05
C TYR A 353 5.01 -17.26 -7.38
N LYS A 354 5.71 -17.19 -6.25
CA LYS A 354 6.22 -18.33 -5.46
C LYS A 354 7.30 -19.20 -6.14
N SER A 355 7.88 -18.77 -7.24
CA SER A 355 9.04 -19.46 -7.80
C SER A 355 10.34 -18.79 -7.31
N ALA A 356 11.06 -19.46 -6.44
CA ALA A 356 12.39 -19.04 -5.97
C ALA A 356 13.41 -19.04 -7.11
N GLU A 357 13.30 -20.02 -8.02
CA GLU A 357 14.17 -20.15 -9.19
C GLU A 357 13.98 -18.98 -10.15
N ASP A 358 12.73 -18.58 -10.40
CA ASP A 358 12.45 -17.48 -11.31
C ASP A 358 12.84 -16.14 -10.71
N PHE A 359 12.66 -15.97 -9.41
CA PHE A 359 13.12 -14.76 -8.71
C PHE A 359 14.66 -14.67 -8.71
N ALA A 360 15.37 -15.79 -8.53
CA ALA A 360 16.82 -15.85 -8.64
C ALA A 360 17.31 -15.48 -10.06
N ARG A 361 16.64 -15.98 -11.13
CA ARG A 361 16.90 -15.54 -12.52
C ARG A 361 16.66 -14.05 -12.70
N GLY A 362 15.62 -13.50 -12.04
CA GLY A 362 15.36 -12.06 -12.03
C GLY A 362 16.50 -11.26 -11.41
N ILE A 363 17.08 -11.74 -10.30
CA ILE A 363 18.27 -11.11 -9.68
C ILE A 363 19.48 -11.18 -10.63
N GLU A 364 19.74 -12.34 -11.24
CA GLU A 364 20.83 -12.49 -12.22
C GLU A 364 20.65 -11.52 -13.40
N TRP A 365 19.44 -11.46 -13.98
CA TRP A 365 19.13 -10.55 -15.07
C TRP A 365 19.35 -9.09 -14.66
N ALA A 366 18.82 -8.68 -13.49
CA ALA A 366 18.92 -7.30 -13.01
C ALA A 366 20.37 -6.90 -12.66
N ALA A 367 21.20 -7.85 -12.23
CA ALA A 367 22.63 -7.60 -11.97
C ALA A 367 23.47 -7.38 -13.23
N ASN A 368 23.00 -7.89 -14.38
CA ASN A 368 23.73 -7.84 -15.65
C ASN A 368 23.14 -6.89 -16.69
N VAL A 369 21.89 -6.46 -16.54
CA VAL A 369 21.24 -5.55 -17.49
C VAL A 369 21.81 -4.14 -17.36
N ASP A 370 21.92 -3.46 -18.52
CA ASP A 370 22.30 -2.04 -18.59
C ASP A 370 21.07 -1.20 -18.95
N ILE A 371 20.41 -0.66 -17.94
CA ILE A 371 19.26 0.26 -18.07
C ILE A 371 19.67 1.60 -17.48
N SER A 372 19.44 2.68 -18.24
CA SER A 372 19.73 4.02 -17.77
C SER A 372 18.95 4.36 -16.50
N ARG A 373 19.67 4.73 -15.45
CA ARG A 373 19.08 5.17 -14.17
C ARG A 373 18.16 6.38 -14.35
N ASP A 374 18.58 7.33 -15.22
CA ASP A 374 17.77 8.52 -15.54
C ASP A 374 16.47 8.15 -16.26
N SER A 375 16.48 7.10 -17.12
CA SER A 375 15.26 6.64 -17.79
C SER A 375 14.26 6.01 -16.81
N LEU A 376 14.74 5.26 -15.81
CA LEU A 376 13.91 4.70 -14.74
C LEU A 376 13.30 5.81 -13.89
N HIS A 377 14.11 6.81 -13.51
CA HIS A 377 13.63 7.98 -12.76
C HIS A 377 12.55 8.74 -13.54
N ALA A 378 12.81 9.07 -14.81
CA ALA A 378 11.87 9.81 -15.64
C ALA A 378 10.54 9.07 -15.85
N GLU A 379 10.55 7.73 -15.95
CA GLU A 379 9.33 6.94 -16.03
C GLU A 379 8.53 7.01 -14.72
N MET A 380 9.19 6.98 -13.56
CA MET A 380 8.51 7.14 -12.26
C MET A 380 7.97 8.56 -12.08
N GLU A 381 8.72 9.59 -12.48
CA GLU A 381 8.28 10.98 -12.45
C GLU A 381 7.02 11.18 -13.29
N LYS A 382 7.02 10.70 -14.53
CA LYS A 382 5.87 10.77 -15.45
C LYS A 382 4.61 10.14 -14.87
N ARG A 383 4.72 9.03 -14.13
CA ARG A 383 3.57 8.23 -13.69
C ARG A 383 3.10 8.54 -12.27
N PHE A 384 4.02 8.85 -11.36
CA PHE A 384 3.77 8.85 -9.91
C PHE A 384 4.14 10.16 -9.22
N SER A 385 4.66 11.16 -9.94
CA SER A 385 4.94 12.48 -9.35
C SER A 385 3.66 13.15 -8.87
N ALA A 386 3.81 14.06 -7.91
CA ALA A 386 2.69 14.85 -7.39
C ALA A 386 1.94 15.59 -8.50
N ALA A 387 2.66 16.22 -9.43
CA ALA A 387 2.06 16.97 -10.55
C ALA A 387 1.24 16.06 -11.48
N SER A 388 1.77 14.89 -11.86
CA SER A 388 1.09 13.94 -12.72
C SER A 388 -0.19 13.41 -12.07
N VAL A 389 -0.12 13.00 -10.80
CA VAL A 389 -1.25 12.42 -10.07
C VAL A 389 -2.33 13.48 -9.79
N VAL A 390 -1.94 14.69 -9.38
CA VAL A 390 -2.88 15.80 -9.15
C VAL A 390 -3.62 16.16 -10.42
N SER A 391 -2.93 16.25 -11.56
CA SER A 391 -3.59 16.51 -12.86
C SER A 391 -4.69 15.49 -13.15
N ARG A 392 -4.47 14.21 -12.88
CA ARG A 392 -5.47 13.14 -13.04
C ARG A 392 -6.64 13.30 -12.07
N TYR A 393 -6.37 13.60 -10.78
CA TYR A 393 -7.42 13.86 -9.81
C TYR A 393 -8.26 15.07 -10.21
N LEU A 394 -7.65 16.20 -10.60
CA LEU A 394 -8.39 17.40 -10.97
C LEU A 394 -9.27 17.17 -12.21
N ASN A 395 -8.76 16.45 -13.22
CA ASN A 395 -9.55 16.08 -14.38
C ASN A 395 -10.77 15.22 -13.98
N TYR A 396 -10.54 14.24 -13.10
CA TYR A 396 -11.62 13.37 -12.62
C TYR A 396 -12.63 14.13 -11.77
N LEU A 397 -12.19 14.90 -10.77
CA LEU A 397 -13.07 15.67 -9.88
C LEU A 397 -13.93 16.69 -10.63
N ARG A 398 -13.40 17.32 -11.67
CA ARG A 398 -14.14 18.27 -12.53
C ARG A 398 -15.16 17.59 -13.44
N SER A 399 -15.09 16.27 -13.59
CA SER A 399 -16.06 15.50 -14.39
C SER A 399 -17.26 14.98 -13.57
N LEU A 400 -17.21 15.12 -12.24
CA LEU A 400 -18.28 14.73 -11.31
C LEU A 400 -19.31 15.85 -11.14
#